data_187fa71c7a2f3f7b5d663c1697869086
#
_entry.id   187fa71c7a2f3f7b5d663c1697869086
#
_cell.length_a   1.000
_cell.length_b   1.000
_cell.length_c   1.000
_cell.angle_alpha   90.00
_cell.angle_beta   90.00
_cell.angle_gamma   90.00
#
_symmetry.space_group_name_H-M   'P 1'
#
loop_
_entity.id
_entity.type
_entity.pdbx_description
1 polymer ?
#
loop_
_entity_poly.entity_id
_entity_poly.type
_entity_poly.pdbx_seq_one_letter_code
_entity_poly.pdbx_strand_id
1 'polypeptide(L)'
;GETPEEQVFILRDEKGEPLLGVGAVPYLREGDVRTGSMSYSDATRAELFEAGVKAHYQEVWELVNKALDGAKVPRIAMAHLFVTGAELRPGVQKAKEEDALRVGSLNSVTSEAFEQGWDYVALGHIHHAQELTSKTPMRYSGAPIGLTFNHRKYSHSLVEINIDGEGALTIDTLPIPQSRLFLHFEGTQAELIAAIKEAGKTHHEPYVEAVLTSDEVEPLLVEKLTAVAQEAGVLLIATRNERALQRYQEEESTLVALNELSPREVFRLLVTEESGAKEGEEAMPKEDFERYQRLLMEAVDGVQTGHWPMEENE
;
A
#
# COMPACT_ATOMS: atom_id res chain seq x y z
N GLY A 1 6.34 -16.92 -13.99
CA GLY A 1 6.49 -17.16 -15.41
C GLY A 1 6.38 -15.85 -16.18
N GLU A 2 7.20 -15.68 -17.20
CA GLU A 2 7.16 -14.49 -18.06
C GLU A 2 6.02 -14.58 -19.08
N THR A 3 5.59 -15.82 -19.41
CA THR A 3 4.49 -16.06 -20.35
C THR A 3 3.31 -16.75 -19.67
N PRO A 4 2.07 -16.64 -20.22
CA PRO A 4 0.90 -17.31 -19.68
C PRO A 4 1.04 -18.84 -19.58
N GLU A 5 1.78 -19.46 -20.48
CA GLU A 5 2.03 -20.91 -20.46
C GLU A 5 2.85 -21.35 -19.23
N GLU A 6 3.79 -20.52 -18.78
CA GLU A 6 4.61 -20.79 -17.60
C GLU A 6 3.87 -20.58 -16.28
N GLN A 7 2.67 -20.01 -16.33
CA GLN A 7 1.79 -19.76 -15.19
C GLN A 7 0.79 -20.91 -14.96
N VAL A 8 0.81 -21.95 -15.80
CA VAL A 8 -0.12 -23.07 -15.74
C VAL A 8 0.51 -24.28 -15.07
N PHE A 9 -0.15 -24.79 -14.04
CA PHE A 9 0.29 -25.97 -13.29
C PHE A 9 -0.87 -26.96 -13.16
N ILE A 10 -0.59 -28.24 -13.42
CA ILE A 10 -1.54 -29.33 -13.18
C ILE A 10 -0.96 -30.21 -12.08
N LEU A 11 -1.62 -30.19 -10.93
CA LEU A 11 -1.30 -31.11 -9.84
C LEU A 11 -1.89 -32.47 -10.17
N ARG A 12 -1.12 -33.52 -9.93
CA ARG A 12 -1.49 -34.89 -10.27
C ARG A 12 -1.30 -35.82 -9.07
N ASP A 13 -2.08 -36.88 -9.04
CA ASP A 13 -1.93 -37.95 -8.06
C ASP A 13 -0.68 -38.83 -8.36
N GLU A 14 -0.47 -39.85 -7.53
CA GLU A 14 0.64 -40.83 -7.68
C GLU A 14 0.55 -41.64 -8.98
N LYS A 15 -0.62 -41.72 -9.58
CA LYS A 15 -0.87 -42.43 -10.85
C LYS A 15 -0.73 -41.52 -12.07
N GLY A 16 -0.51 -40.24 -11.86
CA GLY A 16 -0.41 -39.23 -12.89
C GLY A 16 -1.74 -38.62 -13.33
N GLU A 17 -2.86 -38.97 -12.65
CA GLU A 17 -4.17 -38.40 -12.95
C GLU A 17 -4.28 -36.97 -12.43
N PRO A 18 -4.87 -36.02 -13.17
CA PRO A 18 -5.01 -34.65 -12.74
C PRO A 18 -5.95 -34.54 -11.52
N LEU A 19 -5.51 -33.77 -10.50
CA LEU A 19 -6.29 -33.46 -9.29
C LEU A 19 -6.75 -32.00 -9.26
N LEU A 20 -5.95 -31.10 -9.82
CA LEU A 20 -6.19 -29.66 -9.73
C LEU A 20 -5.49 -28.92 -10.87
N GLY A 21 -6.20 -28.00 -11.52
CA GLY A 21 -5.61 -27.01 -12.41
C GLY A 21 -5.36 -25.70 -11.69
N VAL A 22 -4.15 -25.14 -11.82
CA VAL A 22 -3.76 -23.89 -11.18
C VAL A 22 -3.25 -22.89 -12.21
N GLY A 23 -3.86 -21.70 -12.24
CA GLY A 23 -3.32 -20.52 -12.91
C GLY A 23 -2.55 -19.67 -11.90
N ALA A 24 -1.22 -19.78 -11.85
CA ALA A 24 -0.38 -19.09 -10.90
C ALA A 24 0.15 -17.77 -11.48
N VAL A 25 -0.70 -16.76 -11.54
CA VAL A 25 -0.39 -15.45 -12.13
C VAL A 25 0.34 -14.59 -11.10
N PRO A 26 1.55 -14.10 -11.44
CA PRO A 26 2.31 -13.20 -10.57
C PRO A 26 1.70 -11.79 -10.54
N TYR A 27 2.35 -10.87 -9.81
CA TYR A 27 2.00 -9.46 -9.87
C TYR A 27 2.12 -8.94 -11.31
N LEU A 28 1.02 -8.45 -11.85
CA LEU A 28 0.95 -7.88 -13.20
C LEU A 28 1.18 -6.36 -13.12
N ARG A 29 2.21 -5.89 -13.80
CA ARG A 29 2.45 -4.46 -13.99
C ARG A 29 1.58 -3.96 -15.15
N GLU A 30 1.37 -2.66 -15.21
CA GLU A 30 0.65 -2.03 -16.29
C GLU A 30 1.25 -2.39 -17.68
N GLY A 31 2.60 -2.45 -17.76
CA GLY A 31 3.30 -2.81 -18.99
C GLY A 31 3.16 -4.27 -19.43
N ASP A 32 2.76 -5.16 -18.50
CA ASP A 32 2.62 -6.60 -18.80
C ASP A 32 1.27 -6.90 -19.48
N VAL A 33 0.26 -6.06 -19.25
CA VAL A 33 -1.12 -6.31 -19.69
C VAL A 33 -1.70 -5.24 -20.62
N ARG A 34 -1.02 -4.09 -20.76
CA ARG A 34 -1.51 -2.99 -21.58
C ARG A 34 -0.86 -2.95 -22.95
N THR A 35 -1.67 -2.94 -23.98
CA THR A 35 -1.26 -2.63 -25.36
C THR A 35 -1.63 -1.20 -25.70
N GLY A 36 -0.66 -0.32 -25.97
CA GLY A 36 -0.91 1.03 -26.45
C GLY A 36 0.03 2.13 -25.90
N SER A 37 -0.17 3.36 -26.35
CA SER A 37 0.70 4.51 -26.06
C SER A 37 0.42 5.13 -24.70
N MET A 38 1.44 5.76 -24.08
CA MET A 38 1.41 6.34 -22.73
C MET A 38 0.58 7.64 -22.57
N SER A 39 -0.18 8.06 -23.60
CA SER A 39 -0.87 9.37 -23.65
C SER A 39 -2.36 9.31 -23.30
N TYR A 40 -2.78 8.48 -22.35
CA TYR A 40 -4.19 8.37 -21.93
C TYR A 40 -4.44 9.10 -20.61
N SER A 41 -5.71 9.50 -20.37
CA SER A 41 -6.16 9.95 -19.05
C SER A 41 -6.05 8.83 -18.01
N ASP A 42 -5.99 9.16 -16.73
CA ASP A 42 -5.87 8.15 -15.66
C ASP A 42 -7.08 7.20 -15.62
N ALA A 43 -8.29 7.69 -15.88
CA ALA A 43 -9.49 6.85 -15.99
C ALA A 43 -9.37 5.83 -17.15
N THR A 44 -8.95 6.28 -18.32
CA THR A 44 -8.74 5.39 -19.47
C THR A 44 -7.63 4.37 -19.21
N ARG A 45 -6.59 4.76 -18.46
CA ARG A 45 -5.50 3.84 -18.05
C ARG A 45 -6.01 2.74 -17.13
N ALA A 46 -6.86 3.06 -16.15
CA ALA A 46 -7.45 2.10 -15.24
C ALA A 46 -8.35 1.09 -15.98
N GLU A 47 -9.22 1.56 -16.88
CA GLU A 47 -10.06 0.71 -17.72
C GLU A 47 -9.24 -0.24 -18.62
N LEU A 48 -8.18 0.27 -19.24
CA LEU A 48 -7.29 -0.54 -20.08
C LEU A 48 -6.51 -1.57 -19.28
N PHE A 49 -6.09 -1.22 -18.05
CA PHE A 49 -5.43 -2.15 -17.16
C PHE A 49 -6.39 -3.28 -16.75
N GLU A 50 -7.60 -2.97 -16.30
CA GLU A 50 -8.60 -3.96 -15.92
C GLU A 50 -8.94 -4.88 -17.09
N ALA A 51 -9.15 -4.34 -18.30
CA ALA A 51 -9.39 -5.13 -19.50
C ALA A 51 -8.21 -6.05 -19.82
N GLY A 52 -6.98 -5.55 -19.66
CA GLY A 52 -5.76 -6.34 -19.86
C GLY A 52 -5.60 -7.46 -18.84
N VAL A 53 -5.89 -7.20 -17.56
CA VAL A 53 -5.91 -8.24 -16.53
C VAL A 53 -6.96 -9.31 -16.84
N LYS A 54 -8.17 -8.90 -17.19
CA LYS A 54 -9.25 -9.82 -17.57
C LYS A 54 -8.86 -10.71 -18.75
N ALA A 55 -8.26 -10.13 -19.78
CA ALA A 55 -7.78 -10.86 -20.96
C ALA A 55 -6.67 -11.87 -20.58
N HIS A 56 -5.73 -11.48 -19.73
CA HIS A 56 -4.66 -12.35 -19.26
C HIS A 56 -5.20 -13.56 -18.47
N TYR A 57 -6.14 -13.35 -17.53
CA TYR A 57 -6.77 -14.43 -16.78
C TYR A 57 -7.64 -15.32 -17.67
N GLN A 58 -8.25 -14.77 -18.72
CA GLN A 58 -8.95 -15.56 -19.72
C GLN A 58 -7.99 -16.50 -20.47
N GLU A 59 -6.85 -15.99 -20.91
CA GLU A 59 -5.83 -16.79 -21.59
C GLU A 59 -5.27 -17.89 -20.69
N VAL A 60 -4.90 -17.57 -19.46
CA VAL A 60 -4.42 -18.57 -18.48
C VAL A 60 -5.48 -19.64 -18.20
N TRP A 61 -6.76 -19.24 -18.07
CA TRP A 61 -7.87 -20.18 -17.88
C TRP A 61 -8.03 -21.13 -19.06
N GLU A 62 -7.92 -20.65 -20.29
CA GLU A 62 -7.96 -21.47 -21.50
C GLU A 62 -6.80 -22.47 -21.55
N LEU A 63 -5.60 -22.02 -21.21
CA LEU A 63 -4.41 -22.87 -21.12
C LEU A 63 -4.53 -23.95 -20.04
N VAL A 64 -5.06 -23.61 -18.85
CA VAL A 64 -5.37 -24.61 -17.80
C VAL A 64 -6.34 -25.66 -18.32
N ASN A 65 -7.44 -25.25 -18.96
CA ASN A 65 -8.41 -26.20 -19.50
C ASN A 65 -7.84 -27.10 -20.62
N LYS A 66 -7.01 -26.52 -21.47
CA LYS A 66 -6.28 -27.27 -22.51
C LYS A 66 -5.33 -28.30 -21.87
N ALA A 67 -4.61 -27.95 -20.84
CA ALA A 67 -3.68 -28.83 -20.14
C ALA A 67 -4.40 -29.95 -19.33
N LEU A 68 -5.61 -29.68 -18.87
CA LEU A 68 -6.48 -30.66 -18.20
C LEU A 68 -7.09 -31.67 -19.15
N ASP A 69 -7.14 -31.40 -20.45
CA ASP A 69 -7.62 -32.29 -21.50
C ASP A 69 -9.00 -32.92 -21.20
N GLY A 70 -9.94 -32.10 -20.70
CA GLY A 70 -11.31 -32.53 -20.38
C GLY A 70 -11.50 -33.15 -18.99
N ALA A 71 -10.45 -33.26 -18.18
CA ALA A 71 -10.57 -33.71 -16.78
C ALA A 71 -11.50 -32.78 -15.96
N LYS A 72 -12.43 -33.40 -15.24
CA LYS A 72 -13.40 -32.70 -14.38
C LYS A 72 -12.83 -32.53 -12.97
N VAL A 73 -11.84 -31.67 -12.84
CA VAL A 73 -11.17 -31.33 -11.57
C VAL A 73 -11.27 -29.84 -11.30
N PRO A 74 -11.14 -29.40 -10.06
CA PRO A 74 -11.19 -27.98 -9.71
C PRO A 74 -10.11 -27.14 -10.41
N ARG A 75 -10.38 -25.85 -10.54
CA ARG A 75 -9.49 -24.85 -11.13
C ARG A 75 -9.34 -23.67 -10.19
N ILE A 76 -8.12 -23.36 -9.81
CA ILE A 76 -7.80 -22.26 -8.90
C ILE A 76 -6.96 -21.21 -9.62
N ALA A 77 -7.36 -19.95 -9.52
CA ALA A 77 -6.49 -18.84 -9.90
C ALA A 77 -5.74 -18.33 -8.67
N MET A 78 -4.47 -18.01 -8.84
CA MET A 78 -3.71 -17.20 -7.90
C MET A 78 -3.52 -15.81 -8.50
N ALA A 79 -3.65 -14.78 -7.66
CA ALA A 79 -3.53 -13.40 -8.08
C ALA A 79 -2.81 -12.55 -7.03
N HIS A 80 -2.03 -11.57 -7.48
CA HIS A 80 -1.37 -10.61 -6.59
C HIS A 80 -1.69 -9.19 -7.06
N LEU A 81 -2.85 -8.65 -6.61
CA LEU A 81 -3.35 -7.34 -7.02
C LEU A 81 -4.44 -6.83 -6.07
N PHE A 82 -4.86 -5.58 -6.25
CA PHE A 82 -5.96 -4.98 -5.50
C PHE A 82 -7.30 -5.23 -6.21
N VAL A 83 -8.20 -5.93 -5.55
CA VAL A 83 -9.58 -6.13 -6.02
C VAL A 83 -10.48 -5.10 -5.31
N THR A 84 -11.28 -4.38 -6.10
CA THR A 84 -12.23 -3.39 -5.59
C THR A 84 -13.18 -3.99 -4.56
N GLY A 85 -13.35 -3.31 -3.44
CA GLY A 85 -14.16 -3.78 -2.31
C GLY A 85 -13.36 -4.43 -1.20
N ALA A 86 -12.04 -4.63 -1.36
CA ALA A 86 -11.15 -5.05 -0.28
C ALA A 86 -10.94 -3.93 0.74
N GLU A 87 -10.81 -4.32 2.01
CA GLU A 87 -10.42 -3.43 3.10
C GLU A 87 -8.90 -3.44 3.25
N LEU A 88 -8.27 -2.26 3.23
CA LEU A 88 -6.82 -2.15 3.45
C LEU A 88 -6.44 -2.40 4.93
N ARG A 89 -7.36 -2.07 5.86
CA ARG A 89 -7.19 -2.24 7.31
C ARG A 89 -8.51 -2.62 7.97
N PRO A 90 -8.51 -3.44 9.05
CA PRO A 90 -9.73 -3.78 9.79
C PRO A 90 -10.45 -2.54 10.32
N GLY A 91 -11.75 -2.44 10.03
CA GLY A 91 -12.62 -1.37 10.53
C GLY A 91 -12.41 0.00 9.88
N VAL A 92 -11.53 0.12 8.92
CA VAL A 92 -11.48 1.28 8.01
C VAL A 92 -12.41 0.96 6.85
N GLN A 93 -13.53 1.69 6.77
CA GLN A 93 -14.48 1.54 5.66
C GLN A 93 -13.71 1.52 4.33
N LYS A 94 -14.20 0.67 3.42
CA LYS A 94 -13.68 0.45 2.07
C LYS A 94 -12.92 1.66 1.58
N ALA A 95 -11.62 1.47 1.31
CA ALA A 95 -10.77 2.53 0.81
C ALA A 95 -11.54 3.26 -0.29
N LYS A 96 -11.75 4.56 -0.12
CA LYS A 96 -12.16 5.39 -1.23
C LYS A 96 -11.10 5.23 -2.30
N GLU A 97 -11.44 5.33 -3.56
CA GLU A 97 -10.51 5.23 -4.68
C GLU A 97 -9.22 6.03 -4.45
N GLU A 98 -9.30 7.16 -3.71
CA GLU A 98 -8.17 8.01 -3.29
C GLU A 98 -7.16 7.33 -2.35
N ASP A 99 -7.59 6.39 -1.48
CA ASP A 99 -6.68 5.67 -0.59
C ASP A 99 -6.00 4.48 -1.30
N ALA A 100 -6.65 3.89 -2.30
CA ALA A 100 -6.04 2.92 -3.20
C ALA A 100 -4.90 3.54 -4.02
N LEU A 101 -5.04 4.81 -4.41
CA LEU A 101 -4.01 5.61 -5.07
C LEU A 101 -2.76 5.83 -4.19
N ARG A 102 -2.92 5.96 -2.86
CA ARG A 102 -1.81 6.15 -1.91
C ARG A 102 -1.01 4.87 -1.61
N VAL A 103 -1.57 3.70 -1.84
CA VAL A 103 -0.89 2.40 -1.57
C VAL A 103 -0.03 1.94 -2.75
N GLY A 104 0.19 2.79 -3.75
CA GLY A 104 1.16 2.55 -4.84
C GLY A 104 0.63 1.68 -5.98
N SER A 105 -0.66 1.40 -6.02
CA SER A 105 -1.29 0.79 -7.21
C SER A 105 -2.44 1.66 -7.70
N LEU A 106 -2.18 2.42 -8.74
CA LEU A 106 -3.17 3.11 -9.59
C LEU A 106 -4.22 2.15 -10.20
N ASN A 107 -4.08 0.84 -9.98
CA ASN A 107 -4.72 -0.19 -10.79
C ASN A 107 -5.48 -1.16 -9.88
N SER A 108 -6.70 -0.78 -9.51
CA SER A 108 -7.68 -1.73 -8.97
C SER A 108 -8.39 -2.46 -10.11
N VAL A 109 -8.76 -3.71 -9.87
CA VAL A 109 -9.63 -4.47 -10.76
C VAL A 109 -10.90 -4.87 -10.04
N THR A 110 -12.00 -5.06 -10.77
CA THR A 110 -13.22 -5.62 -10.20
C THR A 110 -13.12 -7.16 -10.11
N SER A 111 -13.97 -7.77 -9.28
CA SER A 111 -14.08 -9.23 -9.20
C SER A 111 -14.48 -9.89 -10.53
N GLU A 112 -15.06 -9.12 -11.45
CA GLU A 112 -15.44 -9.59 -12.79
C GLU A 112 -14.25 -10.03 -13.64
N ALA A 113 -13.03 -9.57 -13.30
CA ALA A 113 -11.82 -10.03 -13.97
C ALA A 113 -11.56 -11.54 -13.80
N PHE A 114 -12.24 -12.20 -12.86
CA PHE A 114 -12.08 -13.61 -12.50
C PHE A 114 -13.32 -14.48 -12.76
N GLU A 115 -14.25 -14.04 -13.60
CA GLU A 115 -15.49 -14.78 -13.89
C GLU A 115 -15.38 -15.81 -15.02
N GLN A 116 -14.16 -16.28 -15.37
CA GLN A 116 -13.94 -17.25 -16.43
C GLN A 116 -14.44 -18.66 -16.10
N GLY A 117 -14.71 -18.96 -14.84
CA GLY A 117 -15.11 -20.28 -14.35
C GLY A 117 -14.10 -20.93 -13.41
N TRP A 118 -13.29 -20.12 -12.74
CA TRP A 118 -12.48 -20.56 -11.61
C TRP A 118 -13.37 -21.00 -10.46
N ASP A 119 -13.00 -22.07 -9.78
CA ASP A 119 -13.71 -22.57 -8.60
C ASP A 119 -13.31 -21.78 -7.35
N TYR A 120 -12.10 -21.21 -7.33
CA TYR A 120 -11.59 -20.34 -6.28
C TYR A 120 -10.49 -19.40 -6.80
N VAL A 121 -10.38 -18.20 -6.18
CA VAL A 121 -9.30 -17.24 -6.45
C VAL A 121 -8.54 -16.95 -5.15
N ALA A 122 -7.28 -17.38 -5.10
CA ALA A 122 -6.36 -17.11 -4.00
C ALA A 122 -5.67 -15.77 -4.22
N LEU A 123 -6.05 -14.76 -3.44
CA LEU A 123 -5.56 -13.38 -3.56
C LEU A 123 -4.39 -13.10 -2.62
N GLY A 124 -3.34 -12.46 -3.13
CA GLY A 124 -2.26 -11.80 -2.39
C GLY A 124 -2.29 -10.29 -2.59
N HIS A 125 -1.37 -9.55 -1.98
CA HIS A 125 -1.21 -8.10 -1.99
C HIS A 125 -1.75 -7.43 -0.72
N ILE A 126 -2.99 -7.66 -0.32
CA ILE A 126 -3.55 -7.08 0.90
C ILE A 126 -3.14 -7.93 2.11
N HIS A 127 -2.54 -7.26 3.12
CA HIS A 127 -2.04 -7.93 4.33
C HIS A 127 -3.14 -8.30 5.33
N HIS A 128 -4.33 -7.71 5.22
CA HIS A 128 -5.50 -8.04 6.01
C HIS A 128 -6.23 -9.24 5.40
N ALA A 129 -6.25 -10.38 6.11
CA ALA A 129 -6.97 -11.58 5.69
C ALA A 129 -8.47 -11.32 5.62
N GLN A 130 -9.08 -11.52 4.46
CA GLN A 130 -10.49 -11.22 4.21
C GLN A 130 -11.03 -11.97 3.00
N GLU A 131 -12.31 -12.33 3.08
CA GLU A 131 -13.09 -12.84 1.95
C GLU A 131 -13.78 -11.68 1.25
N LEU A 132 -13.84 -11.71 -0.08
CA LEU A 132 -14.55 -10.72 -0.87
C LEU A 132 -15.91 -11.24 -1.28
N THR A 133 -16.89 -10.34 -1.28
CA THR A 133 -18.23 -10.65 -1.84
C THR A 133 -18.15 -10.62 -3.37
N SER A 134 -18.20 -11.79 -3.97
CA SER A 134 -18.08 -12.00 -5.42
C SER A 134 -18.79 -13.25 -5.87
N LYS A 135 -18.99 -13.41 -7.19
CA LYS A 135 -19.62 -14.58 -7.78
C LYS A 135 -18.71 -15.80 -7.72
N THR A 136 -17.43 -15.61 -8.03
CA THR A 136 -16.39 -16.62 -7.83
C THR A 136 -15.85 -16.47 -6.40
N PRO A 137 -15.82 -17.52 -5.57
CA PRO A 137 -15.25 -17.44 -4.23
C PRO A 137 -13.80 -16.95 -4.27
N MET A 138 -13.48 -15.89 -3.52
CA MET A 138 -12.14 -15.33 -3.51
C MET A 138 -11.78 -14.75 -2.14
N ARG A 139 -10.50 -14.88 -1.76
CA ARG A 139 -10.01 -14.45 -0.47
C ARG A 139 -8.56 -13.99 -0.51
N TYR A 140 -8.28 -12.91 0.20
CA TYR A 140 -6.92 -12.56 0.61
C TYR A 140 -6.52 -13.42 1.81
N SER A 141 -5.45 -14.19 1.68
CA SER A 141 -4.88 -14.94 2.82
C SER A 141 -4.29 -14.02 3.88
N GLY A 142 -3.91 -12.81 3.49
CA GLY A 142 -3.26 -11.85 4.36
C GLY A 142 -1.77 -12.14 4.57
N ALA A 143 -1.11 -11.31 5.39
CA ALA A 143 0.26 -11.56 5.79
C ALA A 143 0.29 -12.66 6.87
N PRO A 144 1.19 -13.67 6.77
CA PRO A 144 1.28 -14.76 7.73
C PRO A 144 1.81 -14.30 9.10
N ILE A 145 2.49 -13.18 9.14
CA ILE A 145 3.05 -12.56 10.36
C ILE A 145 2.80 -11.07 10.37
N GLY A 146 2.87 -10.42 11.52
CA GLY A 146 2.86 -8.98 11.64
C GLY A 146 4.12 -8.37 10.99
N LEU A 147 3.94 -7.41 10.09
CA LEU A 147 5.03 -6.69 9.41
C LEU A 147 5.18 -5.27 9.96
N THR A 148 4.14 -4.72 10.54
CA THR A 148 4.09 -3.37 11.11
C THR A 148 3.21 -3.34 12.35
N PHE A 149 3.30 -2.28 13.16
CA PHE A 149 2.45 -2.10 14.34
C PHE A 149 0.96 -1.94 14.00
N ASN A 150 0.62 -1.54 12.79
CA ASN A 150 -0.77 -1.53 12.32
C ASN A 150 -1.37 -2.95 12.25
N HIS A 151 -0.53 -3.97 12.01
CA HIS A 151 -0.95 -5.36 11.93
C HIS A 151 -1.25 -6.00 13.30
N ARG A 152 -1.04 -5.31 14.43
CA ARG A 152 -1.35 -5.80 15.77
C ARG A 152 -2.82 -6.23 15.96
N LYS A 153 -3.70 -5.71 15.11
CA LYS A 153 -5.14 -6.00 15.10
C LYS A 153 -5.54 -7.09 14.09
N TYR A 154 -4.57 -7.63 13.32
CA TYR A 154 -4.86 -8.63 12.31
C TYR A 154 -4.88 -10.03 12.91
N SER A 155 -5.82 -10.85 12.43
CA SER A 155 -5.80 -12.29 12.66
C SER A 155 -4.98 -12.92 11.54
N HIS A 156 -3.75 -13.33 11.85
CA HIS A 156 -2.89 -13.99 10.89
C HIS A 156 -3.34 -15.43 10.68
N SER A 157 -3.47 -15.85 9.43
CA SER A 157 -3.93 -17.19 9.07
C SER A 157 -3.33 -17.66 7.74
N LEU A 158 -3.35 -18.96 7.53
CA LEU A 158 -3.22 -19.61 6.24
C LEU A 158 -4.61 -19.96 5.72
N VAL A 159 -4.72 -20.12 4.41
CA VAL A 159 -5.90 -20.71 3.77
C VAL A 159 -5.56 -22.14 3.39
N GLU A 160 -6.36 -23.09 3.88
CA GLU A 160 -6.30 -24.50 3.54
C GLU A 160 -7.40 -24.80 2.53
N ILE A 161 -7.04 -25.44 1.43
CA ILE A 161 -7.97 -25.86 0.39
C ILE A 161 -7.96 -27.38 0.34
N ASN A 162 -9.08 -27.98 0.72
CA ASN A 162 -9.29 -29.41 0.68
C ASN A 162 -10.11 -29.78 -0.55
N ILE A 163 -9.70 -30.83 -1.24
CA ILE A 163 -10.39 -31.40 -2.41
C ILE A 163 -10.81 -32.81 -2.05
N ASP A 164 -12.10 -33.07 -2.03
CA ASP A 164 -12.61 -34.40 -1.76
C ASP A 164 -12.50 -35.35 -2.98
N GLY A 165 -12.89 -36.60 -2.79
CA GLY A 165 -12.87 -37.63 -3.85
C GLY A 165 -13.81 -37.37 -5.03
N GLU A 166 -14.75 -36.44 -4.91
CA GLU A 166 -15.67 -36.00 -5.93
C GLU A 166 -15.24 -34.71 -6.63
N GLY A 167 -14.14 -34.09 -6.13
CA GLY A 167 -13.59 -32.84 -6.65
C GLY A 167 -14.22 -31.59 -6.06
N ALA A 168 -14.99 -31.68 -4.97
CA ALA A 168 -15.54 -30.53 -4.30
C ALA A 168 -14.48 -29.83 -3.43
N LEU A 169 -14.46 -28.49 -3.48
CA LEU A 169 -13.54 -27.66 -2.69
C LEU A 169 -14.16 -27.30 -1.34
N THR A 170 -13.36 -27.46 -0.29
CA THR A 170 -13.62 -26.85 1.03
C THR A 170 -12.48 -25.90 1.35
N ILE A 171 -12.81 -24.68 1.76
CA ILE A 171 -11.85 -23.61 2.02
C ILE A 171 -11.92 -23.24 3.50
N ASP A 172 -10.86 -23.55 4.23
CA ASP A 172 -10.74 -23.30 5.65
C ASP A 172 -9.63 -22.31 5.97
N THR A 173 -9.68 -21.68 7.13
CA THR A 173 -8.61 -20.80 7.62
C THR A 173 -7.95 -21.41 8.84
N LEU A 174 -6.64 -21.58 8.78
CA LEU A 174 -5.81 -22.07 9.88
C LEU A 174 -5.13 -20.88 10.57
N PRO A 175 -5.43 -20.60 11.85
CA PRO A 175 -4.80 -19.47 12.53
C PRO A 175 -3.30 -19.72 12.74
N ILE A 176 -2.50 -18.67 12.53
CA ILE A 176 -1.06 -18.71 12.80
C ILE A 176 -0.82 -18.12 14.20
N PRO A 177 -0.27 -18.89 15.14
CA PRO A 177 0.11 -18.37 16.44
C PRO A 177 1.21 -17.30 16.29
N GLN A 178 1.03 -16.16 16.93
CA GLN A 178 2.06 -15.13 16.97
C GLN A 178 3.12 -15.49 18.01
N SER A 179 4.37 -15.62 17.58
CA SER A 179 5.50 -15.88 18.49
C SER A 179 5.85 -14.67 19.36
N ARG A 180 5.59 -13.45 18.85
CA ARG A 180 5.79 -12.17 19.55
C ARG A 180 4.64 -11.24 19.25
N LEU A 181 4.17 -10.52 20.26
CA LEU A 181 3.11 -9.53 20.12
C LEU A 181 3.67 -8.19 19.68
N PHE A 182 2.89 -7.47 18.89
CA PHE A 182 3.09 -6.07 18.59
C PHE A 182 2.26 -5.22 19.54
N LEU A 183 2.90 -4.48 20.42
CA LEU A 183 2.26 -3.61 21.42
C LEU A 183 2.51 -2.15 21.06
N HIS A 184 1.48 -1.35 21.15
CA HIS A 184 1.54 0.07 20.84
C HIS A 184 1.08 0.84 22.09
N PHE A 185 1.94 1.71 22.60
CA PHE A 185 1.68 2.51 23.78
C PHE A 185 1.74 4.00 23.43
N GLU A 186 0.76 4.74 23.91
CA GLU A 186 0.68 6.19 23.78
C GLU A 186 0.57 6.82 25.16
N GLY A 187 1.27 7.93 25.39
CA GLY A 187 1.18 8.62 26.68
C GLY A 187 2.39 9.49 26.97
N THR A 188 2.45 9.95 28.21
CA THR A 188 3.60 10.67 28.79
C THR A 188 4.78 9.70 28.98
N GLN A 189 5.98 10.25 29.20
CA GLN A 189 7.17 9.43 29.48
C GLN A 189 6.95 8.45 30.63
N ALA A 190 6.29 8.90 31.72
CA ALA A 190 6.03 8.07 32.90
C ALA A 190 5.08 6.91 32.58
N GLU A 191 4.02 7.16 31.81
CA GLU A 191 3.07 6.14 31.36
C GLU A 191 3.72 5.14 30.43
N LEU A 192 4.54 5.59 29.47
CA LEU A 192 5.29 4.72 28.58
C LEU A 192 6.26 3.81 29.34
N ILE A 193 7.00 4.33 30.32
CA ILE A 193 7.88 3.54 31.17
C ILE A 193 7.08 2.47 31.94
N ALA A 194 5.95 2.83 32.51
CA ALA A 194 5.10 1.90 33.24
C ALA A 194 4.54 0.79 32.32
N ALA A 195 4.07 1.14 31.13
CA ALA A 195 3.54 0.21 30.16
C ALA A 195 4.61 -0.77 29.64
N ILE A 196 5.82 -0.29 29.35
CA ILE A 196 6.95 -1.14 28.92
C ILE A 196 7.32 -2.16 30.02
N LYS A 197 7.42 -1.71 31.28
CA LYS A 197 7.72 -2.61 32.41
C LYS A 197 6.65 -3.67 32.62
N GLU A 198 5.39 -3.32 32.45
CA GLU A 198 4.27 -4.26 32.57
C GLU A 198 4.24 -5.26 31.41
N ALA A 199 4.52 -4.79 30.18
CA ALA A 199 4.64 -5.64 28.99
C ALA A 199 5.69 -6.73 29.17
N GLY A 200 6.85 -6.40 29.75
CA GLY A 200 7.92 -7.36 29.98
C GLY A 200 7.59 -8.44 31.03
N LYS A 201 6.63 -8.17 31.94
CA LYS A 201 6.15 -9.19 32.91
C LYS A 201 5.11 -10.13 32.31
N THR A 202 4.30 -9.63 31.37
CA THR A 202 3.11 -10.33 30.86
C THR A 202 3.35 -11.03 29.53
N HIS A 203 4.39 -10.63 28.79
CA HIS A 203 4.67 -11.15 27.46
C HIS A 203 6.15 -11.48 27.28
N HIS A 204 6.42 -12.47 26.44
CA HIS A 204 7.79 -12.88 26.11
C HIS A 204 8.33 -12.03 24.95
N GLU A 205 9.33 -11.21 25.20
CA GLU A 205 10.04 -10.36 24.25
C GLU A 205 9.10 -9.65 23.22
N PRO A 206 8.07 -8.91 23.68
CA PRO A 206 7.15 -8.26 22.74
C PRO A 206 7.85 -7.14 21.97
N TYR A 207 7.41 -6.91 20.74
CA TYR A 207 7.77 -5.70 19.98
C TYR A 207 6.92 -4.53 20.47
N VAL A 208 7.58 -3.42 20.80
CA VAL A 208 6.91 -2.22 21.32
C VAL A 208 7.17 -1.02 20.43
N GLU A 209 6.12 -0.29 20.11
CA GLU A 209 6.13 1.07 19.62
C GLU A 209 5.64 2.00 20.73
N ALA A 210 6.42 3.01 21.07
CA ALA A 210 6.10 3.99 22.09
C ALA A 210 5.89 5.37 21.45
N VAL A 211 4.71 5.96 21.66
CA VAL A 211 4.33 7.28 21.12
C VAL A 211 4.17 8.27 22.27
N LEU A 212 5.05 9.28 22.31
CA LEU A 212 4.96 10.37 23.26
C LEU A 212 3.86 11.34 22.83
N THR A 213 2.91 11.60 23.72
CA THR A 213 1.82 12.56 23.52
C THR A 213 1.99 13.85 24.32
N SER A 214 3.07 13.96 25.12
CA SER A 214 3.37 15.15 25.93
C SER A 214 3.77 16.34 25.06
N ASP A 215 3.32 17.51 25.49
CA ASP A 215 3.72 18.81 24.92
C ASP A 215 5.12 19.24 25.36
N GLU A 216 5.67 18.62 26.39
CA GLU A 216 7.00 18.92 26.90
C GLU A 216 8.08 18.26 26.03
N VAL A 217 9.18 18.97 25.88
CA VAL A 217 10.38 18.39 25.27
C VAL A 217 11.02 17.44 26.28
N GLU A 218 11.03 16.16 25.96
CA GLU A 218 11.61 15.11 26.80
C GLU A 218 13.04 14.79 26.33
N PRO A 219 14.06 15.42 26.90
CA PRO A 219 15.44 15.15 26.54
C PRO A 219 15.78 13.68 26.85
N LEU A 220 16.52 13.05 25.96
CA LEU A 220 16.98 11.66 26.12
C LEU A 220 15.84 10.63 26.27
N LEU A 221 14.64 10.94 25.72
CA LEU A 221 13.49 10.03 25.78
C LEU A 221 13.83 8.63 25.22
N VAL A 222 14.46 8.60 24.05
CA VAL A 222 14.79 7.34 23.38
C VAL A 222 15.74 6.51 24.22
N GLU A 223 16.78 7.12 24.78
CA GLU A 223 17.77 6.46 25.64
C GLU A 223 17.13 5.91 26.92
N LYS A 224 16.26 6.71 27.57
CA LYS A 224 15.55 6.29 28.79
C LYS A 224 14.61 5.12 28.50
N LEU A 225 13.80 5.20 27.44
CA LEU A 225 12.87 4.12 27.09
C LEU A 225 13.62 2.86 26.63
N THR A 226 14.74 3.01 25.92
CA THR A 226 15.59 1.88 25.52
C THR A 226 16.18 1.16 26.73
N ALA A 227 16.71 1.89 27.70
CA ALA A 227 17.24 1.29 28.92
C ALA A 227 16.15 0.52 29.69
N VAL A 228 14.96 1.11 29.87
CA VAL A 228 13.83 0.45 30.52
C VAL A 228 13.37 -0.80 29.77
N ALA A 229 13.34 -0.74 28.44
CA ALA A 229 12.94 -1.86 27.60
C ALA A 229 13.93 -3.03 27.73
N GLN A 230 15.24 -2.74 27.72
CA GLN A 230 16.29 -3.74 27.92
C GLN A 230 16.17 -4.43 29.30
N GLU A 231 15.97 -3.65 30.37
CA GLU A 231 15.76 -4.20 31.72
C GLU A 231 14.49 -5.05 31.81
N ALA A 232 13.45 -4.69 31.09
CA ALA A 232 12.17 -5.41 31.09
C ALA A 232 12.12 -6.61 30.12
N GLY A 233 13.14 -6.84 29.29
CA GLY A 233 13.13 -7.89 28.27
C GLY A 233 12.15 -7.60 27.12
N VAL A 234 11.97 -6.32 26.79
CA VAL A 234 11.07 -5.82 25.74
C VAL A 234 11.89 -5.34 24.55
N LEU A 235 11.44 -5.60 23.35
CA LEU A 235 12.07 -5.11 22.12
C LEU A 235 11.42 -3.78 21.70
N LEU A 236 12.00 -2.66 22.09
CA LEU A 236 11.57 -1.34 21.67
C LEU A 236 11.99 -1.10 20.22
N ILE A 237 11.05 -1.15 19.28
CA ILE A 237 11.31 -1.07 17.85
C ILE A 237 11.22 0.38 17.35
N ALA A 238 10.25 1.14 17.87
CA ALA A 238 10.04 2.52 17.47
C ALA A 238 9.67 3.41 18.66
N THR A 239 10.22 4.62 18.65
CA THR A 239 9.79 5.71 19.52
C THR A 239 9.39 6.87 18.62
N ARG A 240 8.17 7.38 18.81
CA ARG A 240 7.65 8.52 18.04
C ARG A 240 7.22 9.63 19.00
N ASN A 241 7.30 10.85 18.50
CA ASN A 241 6.71 12.01 19.17
C ASN A 241 5.55 12.50 18.30
N GLU A 242 4.34 12.48 18.84
CA GLU A 242 3.12 12.84 18.10
C GLU A 242 3.17 14.29 17.59
N ARG A 243 3.73 15.19 18.37
CA ARG A 243 3.98 16.60 17.97
C ARG A 243 4.88 16.71 16.73
N ALA A 244 5.95 15.92 16.69
CA ALA A 244 6.84 15.93 15.54
C ALA A 244 6.14 15.38 14.30
N LEU A 245 5.29 14.37 14.49
CA LEU A 245 4.47 13.80 13.41
C LEU A 245 3.41 14.79 12.90
N GLN A 246 2.71 15.50 13.80
CA GLN A 246 1.72 16.51 13.42
C GLN A 246 2.38 17.68 12.67
N ARG A 247 3.51 18.18 13.14
CA ARG A 247 4.28 19.21 12.41
C ARG A 247 4.71 18.73 11.04
N TYR A 248 5.21 17.50 10.95
CA TYR A 248 5.62 16.92 9.66
C TYR A 248 4.44 16.79 8.69
N GLN A 249 3.27 16.39 9.19
CA GLN A 249 2.04 16.31 8.39
C GLN A 249 1.52 17.69 7.97
N GLU A 250 1.64 18.70 8.84
CA GLU A 250 1.32 20.09 8.52
C GLU A 250 2.29 20.65 7.47
N GLU A 251 3.60 20.37 7.61
CA GLU A 251 4.61 20.73 6.62
C GLU A 251 4.40 19.97 5.29
N GLU A 252 4.07 18.67 5.33
CA GLU A 252 3.80 17.88 4.13
C GLU A 252 2.50 18.33 3.44
N SER A 253 1.44 18.65 4.19
CA SER A 253 0.21 19.21 3.63
C SER A 253 0.45 20.58 3.02
N THR A 254 1.33 21.38 3.60
CA THR A 254 1.76 22.67 3.05
C THR A 254 2.58 22.48 1.77
N LEU A 255 3.47 21.48 1.73
CA LEU A 255 4.26 21.14 0.56
C LEU A 255 3.38 20.57 -0.59
N VAL A 256 2.37 19.77 -0.28
CA VAL A 256 1.39 19.29 -1.28
C VAL A 256 0.57 20.46 -1.81
N ALA A 257 0.10 21.36 -0.95
CA ALA A 257 -0.58 22.59 -1.36
C ALA A 257 0.33 23.50 -2.21
N LEU A 258 1.62 23.60 -1.89
CA LEU A 258 2.60 24.32 -2.69
C LEU A 258 2.86 23.67 -4.07
N ASN A 259 2.83 22.34 -4.15
CA ASN A 259 2.97 21.62 -5.43
C ASN A 259 1.75 21.77 -6.36
N GLU A 260 0.58 22.07 -5.80
CA GLU A 260 -0.64 22.37 -6.57
C GLU A 260 -0.71 23.82 -7.04
N LEU A 261 0.12 24.71 -6.45
CA LEU A 261 0.19 26.11 -6.83
C LEU A 261 1.10 26.32 -8.05
N SER A 262 0.70 27.24 -8.90
CA SER A 262 1.57 27.68 -9.97
C SER A 262 2.81 28.40 -9.41
N PRO A 263 3.97 28.39 -10.10
CA PRO A 263 5.17 29.14 -9.65
C PRO A 263 4.89 30.60 -9.32
N ARG A 264 3.90 31.18 -9.96
CA ARG A 264 3.44 32.55 -9.72
C ARG A 264 2.76 32.71 -8.35
N GLU A 265 1.95 31.75 -7.96
CA GLU A 265 1.25 31.73 -6.67
C GLU A 265 2.20 31.48 -5.52
N VAL A 266 3.15 30.56 -5.71
CA VAL A 266 4.23 30.31 -4.73
C VAL A 266 5.07 31.56 -4.51
N PHE A 267 5.47 32.25 -5.59
CA PHE A 267 6.23 33.51 -5.50
C PHE A 267 5.46 34.59 -4.72
N ARG A 268 4.14 34.72 -4.99
CA ARG A 268 3.30 35.69 -4.27
C ARG A 268 3.27 35.40 -2.77
N LEU A 269 3.09 34.13 -2.36
CA LEU A 269 3.07 33.71 -0.96
C LEU A 269 4.38 34.04 -0.27
N LEU A 270 5.52 33.67 -0.88
CA LEU A 270 6.85 33.95 -0.33
C LEU A 270 7.11 35.44 -0.12
N VAL A 271 6.76 36.27 -1.09
CA VAL A 271 6.92 37.72 -1.00
C VAL A 271 6.03 38.33 0.09
N THR A 272 4.79 37.83 0.25
CA THR A 272 3.87 38.29 1.30
C THR A 272 4.37 37.90 2.70
N GLU A 273 4.88 36.66 2.85
CA GLU A 273 5.42 36.16 4.11
C GLU A 273 6.68 36.93 4.54
N GLU A 274 7.62 37.15 3.62
CA GLU A 274 8.90 37.82 3.89
C GLU A 274 8.73 39.33 4.16
N SER A 275 7.73 39.97 3.54
CA SER A 275 7.40 41.36 3.79
C SER A 275 6.63 41.61 5.07
N GLY A 276 6.02 40.57 5.68
CA GLY A 276 5.14 40.70 6.83
C GLY A 276 3.80 41.44 6.50
N ALA A 277 3.48 41.61 5.24
CA ALA A 277 2.29 42.31 4.79
C ALA A 277 1.02 41.54 5.19
N LYS A 278 -0.01 42.25 5.67
CA LYS A 278 -1.29 41.66 6.01
C LYS A 278 -2.14 41.45 4.75
N GLU A 279 -3.13 40.58 4.87
CA GLU A 279 -4.06 40.28 3.79
C GLU A 279 -4.69 41.57 3.22
N GLY A 280 -4.40 41.87 1.93
CA GLY A 280 -4.85 43.09 1.25
C GLY A 280 -3.82 44.24 1.19
N GLU A 281 -2.65 44.11 1.80
CA GLU A 281 -1.54 45.06 1.68
C GLU A 281 -0.61 44.68 0.54
N GLU A 282 -0.05 45.65 -0.18
CA GLU A 282 0.98 45.41 -1.20
C GLU A 282 2.30 45.04 -0.53
N ALA A 283 2.72 43.80 -0.68
CA ALA A 283 3.96 43.26 -0.12
C ALA A 283 5.22 43.87 -0.73
N MET A 284 5.13 44.38 -1.97
CA MET A 284 6.18 45.16 -2.66
C MET A 284 5.54 45.99 -3.77
N PRO A 285 6.25 47.03 -4.30
CA PRO A 285 5.78 47.82 -5.44
C PRO A 285 5.42 46.94 -6.64
N LYS A 286 4.32 47.24 -7.28
CA LYS A 286 3.77 46.44 -8.40
C LYS A 286 4.77 46.24 -9.55
N GLU A 287 5.56 47.25 -9.87
CA GLU A 287 6.59 47.17 -10.90
C GLU A 287 7.70 46.16 -10.57
N ASP A 288 8.11 46.13 -9.29
CA ASP A 288 9.12 45.18 -8.81
C ASP A 288 8.57 43.76 -8.77
N PHE A 289 7.32 43.61 -8.35
CA PHE A 289 6.65 42.31 -8.38
C PHE A 289 6.55 41.73 -9.79
N GLU A 290 6.15 42.55 -10.77
CA GLU A 290 6.05 42.13 -12.18
C GLU A 290 7.42 41.81 -12.80
N ARG A 291 8.47 42.52 -12.36
CA ARG A 291 9.86 42.28 -12.79
C ARG A 291 10.38 40.95 -12.25
N TYR A 292 10.28 40.71 -10.97
CA TYR A 292 10.75 39.46 -10.33
C TYR A 292 9.95 38.25 -10.80
N GLN A 293 8.66 38.41 -11.00
CA GLN A 293 7.81 37.36 -11.55
C GLN A 293 8.24 36.95 -12.95
N ARG A 294 8.65 37.89 -13.80
CA ARG A 294 9.16 37.61 -15.14
C ARG A 294 10.45 36.82 -15.09
N LEU A 295 11.40 37.22 -14.25
CA LEU A 295 12.65 36.51 -14.02
C LEU A 295 12.44 35.07 -13.50
N LEU A 296 11.47 34.88 -12.59
CA LEU A 296 11.11 33.58 -12.11
C LEU A 296 10.58 32.68 -13.23
N MET A 297 9.70 33.19 -14.07
CA MET A 297 9.13 32.43 -15.18
C MET A 297 10.17 32.06 -16.22
N GLU A 298 11.12 32.97 -16.51
CA GLU A 298 12.28 32.71 -17.39
C GLU A 298 13.19 31.61 -16.80
N ALA A 299 13.42 31.62 -15.49
CA ALA A 299 14.20 30.60 -14.80
C ALA A 299 13.50 29.23 -14.81
N VAL A 300 12.20 29.17 -14.55
CA VAL A 300 11.40 27.95 -14.59
C VAL A 300 11.39 27.35 -16.01
N ASP A 301 11.21 28.17 -17.04
CA ASP A 301 11.24 27.74 -18.43
C ASP A 301 12.65 27.25 -18.84
N GLY A 302 13.69 27.91 -18.38
CA GLY A 302 15.09 27.49 -18.56
C GLY A 302 15.38 26.11 -17.93
N VAL A 303 14.85 25.82 -16.74
CA VAL A 303 14.98 24.51 -16.10
C VAL A 303 14.22 23.42 -16.89
N GLN A 304 13.01 23.72 -17.34
CA GLN A 304 12.19 22.75 -18.09
C GLN A 304 12.75 22.46 -19.48
N THR A 305 13.35 23.46 -20.13
CA THR A 305 13.91 23.32 -21.48
C THR A 305 15.39 22.93 -21.50
N GLY A 306 16.05 22.88 -20.33
CA GLY A 306 17.49 22.64 -20.21
C GLY A 306 18.36 23.79 -20.73
N HIS A 307 17.76 24.95 -20.97
CA HIS A 307 18.45 26.18 -21.38
C HIS A 307 18.52 27.12 -20.17
N TRP A 308 19.66 27.15 -19.50
CA TRP A 308 19.95 28.15 -18.47
C TRP A 308 20.53 29.39 -19.14
N PRO A 309 20.01 30.58 -18.87
CA PRO A 309 20.65 31.81 -19.36
C PRO A 309 22.04 31.91 -18.73
N MET A 310 23.09 31.72 -19.56
CA MET A 310 24.47 31.97 -19.11
C MET A 310 24.59 33.49 -18.89
N GLU A 311 25.01 33.89 -17.68
CA GLU A 311 25.39 35.26 -17.41
C GLU A 311 26.47 35.68 -18.42
N GLU A 312 26.14 36.60 -19.33
CA GLU A 312 27.16 37.40 -19.99
C GLU A 312 27.73 38.34 -18.94
N ASN A 313 28.88 37.97 -18.40
CA ASN A 313 29.71 38.86 -17.59
C ASN A 313 30.23 39.96 -18.52
N GLU A 314 29.77 41.21 -18.32
CA GLU A 314 30.52 42.45 -18.54
C GLU A 314 30.69 43.23 -17.23
#